data_8037149a159a7569106123c34825a099
#
_entry.id   8037149a159a7569106123c34825a099
#
_cell.length_a   1.000
_cell.length_b   1.000
_cell.length_c   1.000
_cell.angle_alpha   90.00
_cell.angle_beta   90.00
_cell.angle_gamma   90.00
#
_symmetry.space_group_name_H-M   'P 1'
#
loop_
_entity.id
_entity.type
_entity.pdbx_description
1 polymer ?
#
loop_
_entity_poly.entity_id
_entity_poly.type
_entity_poly.pdbx_seq_one_letter_code
_entity_poly.pdbx_strand_id
1 'polypeptide(L)'
;MTRLILVIVFLMMNSTAYGESFHRYNNITRYDNYFSKYTKRNFGPAFNWHHFKAQAIAESRLKKNAKSHVGALGLMQIMPATYEEIIKRHRYIKGSGNSPQWNIAAGISYNRSIWNLFKADRPFQDRLNFTFGAYNAGKGNIIKAQKRAKRSGLNPDLWSSIEQTLPKVTGRHSKETLDYVTKIKSIKQILR
;
A
#
# COMPACT_ATOMS: atom_id res chain seq x y z
N MET A 1 -28.53 -2.29 29.30
CA MET A 1 -27.31 -1.49 29.35
C MET A 1 -26.00 -2.35 29.27
N THR A 2 -26.01 -3.63 29.63
CA THR A 2 -24.83 -4.52 29.70
C THR A 2 -24.27 -4.95 28.33
N ARG A 3 -25.07 -5.00 27.27
CA ARG A 3 -24.60 -5.44 25.94
C ARG A 3 -23.75 -4.39 25.19
N LEU A 4 -23.99 -3.09 25.44
CA LEU A 4 -23.23 -2.01 24.75
C LEU A 4 -21.80 -1.87 25.28
N ILE A 5 -21.60 -2.10 26.58
CA ILE A 5 -20.29 -2.05 27.25
C ILE A 5 -19.39 -3.20 26.77
N LEU A 6 -19.96 -4.40 26.55
CA LEU A 6 -19.21 -5.58 26.09
C LEU A 6 -18.68 -5.38 24.64
N VAL A 7 -19.46 -4.70 23.79
CA VAL A 7 -19.04 -4.41 22.40
C VAL A 7 -17.90 -3.38 22.35
N ILE A 8 -17.96 -2.35 23.22
CA ILE A 8 -16.92 -1.32 23.29
C ILE A 8 -15.61 -1.90 23.83
N VAL A 9 -15.65 -2.76 24.85
CA VAL A 9 -14.47 -3.43 25.41
C VAL A 9 -13.85 -4.39 24.39
N PHE A 10 -14.67 -5.12 23.62
CA PHE A 10 -14.17 -6.03 22.57
C PHE A 10 -13.51 -5.27 21.40
N LEU A 11 -14.04 -4.11 21.01
CA LEU A 11 -13.44 -3.23 19.99
C LEU A 11 -12.12 -2.60 20.46
N MET A 12 -12.02 -2.21 21.74
CA MET A 12 -10.79 -1.66 22.31
C MET A 12 -9.70 -2.74 22.47
N MET A 13 -10.06 -3.97 22.90
CA MET A 13 -9.09 -5.07 22.99
C MET A 13 -8.54 -5.48 21.61
N ASN A 14 -9.36 -5.43 20.55
CA ASN A 14 -8.87 -5.72 19.20
C ASN A 14 -7.95 -4.61 18.67
N SER A 15 -8.18 -3.34 19.00
CA SER A 15 -7.32 -2.24 18.55
C SER A 15 -5.96 -2.25 19.24
N THR A 16 -5.88 -2.56 20.53
CA THR A 16 -4.62 -2.67 21.29
C THR A 16 -3.82 -3.89 20.87
N ALA A 17 -4.44 -5.05 20.70
CA ALA A 17 -3.78 -6.27 20.22
C ALA A 17 -3.26 -6.10 18.77
N TYR A 18 -3.96 -5.34 17.93
CA TYR A 18 -3.51 -5.02 16.57
C TYR A 18 -2.32 -4.06 16.59
N GLY A 19 -2.32 -3.06 17.49
CA GLY A 19 -1.24 -2.10 17.67
C GLY A 19 0.04 -2.78 18.17
N GLU A 20 -0.03 -3.57 19.23
CA GLU A 20 1.10 -4.32 19.76
C GLU A 20 1.73 -5.29 18.75
N SER A 21 0.92 -5.93 17.91
CA SER A 21 1.40 -6.82 16.84
C SER A 21 2.33 -6.14 15.85
N PHE A 22 2.21 -4.82 15.60
CA PHE A 22 3.04 -4.10 14.63
C PHE A 22 4.26 -3.41 15.24
N HIS A 23 4.32 -3.14 16.54
CA HIS A 23 5.48 -2.52 17.21
C HIS A 23 6.78 -3.30 17.00
N ARG A 24 6.71 -4.63 16.90
CA ARG A 24 7.87 -5.49 16.63
C ARG A 24 8.63 -5.13 15.34
N TYR A 25 7.97 -4.50 14.35
CA TYR A 25 8.60 -4.12 13.08
C TYR A 25 9.52 -2.90 13.20
N ASN A 26 9.46 -2.13 14.30
CA ASN A 26 10.43 -1.10 14.59
C ASN A 26 11.84 -1.68 14.80
N ASN A 27 11.94 -2.90 15.32
CA ASN A 27 13.21 -3.60 15.56
C ASN A 27 13.75 -4.30 14.29
N ILE A 28 12.99 -4.34 13.18
CA ILE A 28 13.44 -4.91 11.92
C ILE A 28 13.98 -3.79 11.04
N THR A 29 15.25 -3.43 11.23
CA THR A 29 15.90 -2.29 10.57
C THR A 29 16.75 -2.69 9.35
N ARG A 30 17.04 -3.96 9.15
CA ARG A 30 17.93 -4.47 8.10
C ARG A 30 17.58 -4.06 6.66
N TYR A 31 16.35 -3.60 6.41
CA TYR A 31 15.89 -3.13 5.11
C TYR A 31 15.69 -1.62 5.03
N ASP A 32 15.83 -0.89 6.13
CA ASP A 32 15.46 0.52 6.25
C ASP A 32 16.30 1.41 5.31
N ASN A 33 17.60 1.09 5.18
CA ASN A 33 18.46 1.77 4.22
C ASN A 33 17.98 1.64 2.76
N TYR A 34 17.40 0.50 2.38
CA TYR A 34 16.84 0.32 1.04
C TYR A 34 15.55 1.12 0.86
N PHE A 35 14.66 1.10 1.86
CA PHE A 35 13.44 1.92 1.84
C PHE A 35 13.77 3.39 1.74
N SER A 36 14.66 3.90 2.61
CA SER A 36 15.10 5.30 2.60
C SER A 36 15.73 5.68 1.26
N LYS A 37 16.73 4.91 0.78
CA LYS A 37 17.46 5.16 -0.46
C LYS A 37 16.51 5.26 -1.67
N TYR A 38 15.61 4.29 -1.84
CA TYR A 38 14.77 4.23 -3.03
C TYR A 38 13.56 5.16 -2.94
N THR A 39 13.10 5.49 -1.73
CA THR A 39 12.12 6.56 -1.54
C THR A 39 12.72 7.92 -1.92
N LYS A 40 13.91 8.24 -1.39
CA LYS A 40 14.61 9.48 -1.75
C LYS A 40 14.82 9.60 -3.26
N ARG A 41 15.21 8.50 -3.92
CA ARG A 41 15.44 8.46 -5.38
C ARG A 41 14.16 8.74 -6.18
N ASN A 42 13.03 8.16 -5.79
CA ASN A 42 11.80 8.20 -6.59
C ASN A 42 10.85 9.35 -6.19
N PHE A 43 10.84 9.76 -4.92
CA PHE A 43 9.89 10.74 -4.37
C PHE A 43 10.55 12.00 -3.83
N GLY A 44 11.88 12.01 -3.69
CA GLY A 44 12.64 13.10 -3.10
C GLY A 44 12.91 12.92 -1.59
N PRO A 45 13.83 13.75 -1.03
CA PRO A 45 14.33 13.56 0.33
C PRO A 45 13.29 13.83 1.42
N ALA A 46 12.30 14.68 1.16
CA ALA A 46 11.25 15.03 2.12
C ALA A 46 10.14 13.96 2.25
N PHE A 47 10.10 12.97 1.34
CA PHE A 47 9.07 11.95 1.39
C PHE A 47 9.39 10.90 2.45
N ASN A 48 8.44 10.63 3.36
CA ASN A 48 8.64 9.69 4.46
C ASN A 48 8.63 8.24 3.96
N TRP A 49 9.77 7.57 4.01
CA TRP A 49 9.96 6.19 3.57
C TRP A 49 9.21 5.14 4.38
N HIS A 50 8.77 5.47 5.59
CA HIS A 50 7.96 4.57 6.43
C HIS A 50 6.62 4.20 5.76
N HIS A 51 6.12 5.00 4.83
CA HIS A 51 4.96 4.63 4.03
C HIS A 51 5.19 3.32 3.26
N PHE A 52 6.38 3.15 2.66
CA PHE A 52 6.70 1.95 1.88
C PHE A 52 7.17 0.79 2.75
N LYS A 53 7.78 1.06 3.91
CA LYS A 53 8.02 0.00 4.93
C LYS A 53 6.69 -0.55 5.45
N ALA A 54 5.71 0.33 5.76
CA ALA A 54 4.38 -0.07 6.17
C ALA A 54 3.67 -0.91 5.10
N GLN A 55 3.80 -0.52 3.83
CA GLN A 55 3.31 -1.30 2.70
C GLN A 55 3.95 -2.70 2.65
N ALA A 56 5.26 -2.81 2.73
CA ALA A 56 5.96 -4.10 2.72
C ALA A 56 5.59 -5.00 3.93
N ILE A 57 5.29 -4.38 5.08
CA ILE A 57 4.75 -5.12 6.23
C ILE A 57 3.35 -5.66 5.91
N ALA A 58 2.50 -4.86 5.28
CA ALA A 58 1.16 -5.28 4.87
C ALA A 58 1.22 -6.42 3.84
N GLU A 59 2.14 -6.35 2.86
CA GLU A 59 2.33 -7.30 1.78
C GLU A 59 2.90 -8.65 2.23
N SER A 60 4.00 -8.64 2.97
CA SER A 60 4.77 -9.86 3.25
C SER A 60 5.15 -10.05 4.71
N ARG A 61 4.79 -9.11 5.61
CA ARG A 61 5.34 -9.06 6.98
C ARG A 61 6.88 -9.02 6.99
N LEU A 62 7.48 -8.33 6.02
CA LEU A 62 8.92 -8.25 5.75
C LEU A 62 9.61 -9.62 5.55
N LYS A 63 8.90 -10.62 5.04
CA LYS A 63 9.45 -11.92 4.68
C LYS A 63 10.06 -11.86 3.28
N LYS A 64 11.41 -11.92 3.17
CA LYS A 64 12.12 -11.78 1.89
C LYS A 64 11.75 -12.84 0.84
N ASN A 65 11.41 -14.05 1.29
CA ASN A 65 11.07 -15.18 0.43
C ASN A 65 9.55 -15.39 0.32
N ALA A 66 8.74 -14.37 0.64
CA ALA A 66 7.29 -14.48 0.53
C ALA A 66 6.89 -14.72 -0.94
N LYS A 67 5.98 -15.68 -1.12
CA LYS A 67 5.37 -15.97 -2.43
C LYS A 67 3.87 -16.15 -2.22
N SER A 68 3.07 -15.42 -2.99
CA SER A 68 1.62 -15.56 -2.96
C SER A 68 1.16 -16.74 -3.83
N HIS A 69 -0.08 -17.18 -3.65
CA HIS A 69 -0.69 -18.23 -4.48
C HIS A 69 -0.78 -17.84 -5.96
N VAL A 70 -0.84 -16.54 -6.27
CA VAL A 70 -0.84 -16.01 -7.64
C VAL A 70 0.56 -15.72 -8.18
N GLY A 71 1.62 -16.01 -7.42
CA GLY A 71 3.01 -15.87 -7.86
C GLY A 71 3.66 -14.53 -7.59
N ALA A 72 3.05 -13.63 -6.81
CA ALA A 72 3.73 -12.41 -6.37
C ALA A 72 4.90 -12.72 -5.42
N LEU A 73 6.00 -11.98 -5.52
CA LEU A 73 7.26 -12.32 -4.90
C LEU A 73 7.80 -11.21 -3.98
N GLY A 74 8.46 -11.63 -2.92
CA GLY A 74 9.34 -10.83 -2.07
C GLY A 74 8.63 -9.87 -1.13
N LEU A 75 9.40 -8.91 -0.61
CA LEU A 75 8.96 -7.96 0.43
C LEU A 75 7.76 -7.12 -0.01
N MET A 76 7.74 -6.69 -1.27
CA MET A 76 6.72 -5.81 -1.85
C MET A 76 5.71 -6.57 -2.71
N GLN A 77 5.73 -7.90 -2.70
CA GLN A 77 4.80 -8.77 -3.42
C GLN A 77 4.56 -8.32 -4.88
N ILE A 78 5.65 -8.25 -5.65
CA ILE A 78 5.58 -7.82 -7.06
C ILE A 78 5.40 -9.05 -7.95
N MET A 79 4.45 -8.95 -8.89
CA MET A 79 4.28 -9.97 -9.93
C MET A 79 5.50 -10.00 -10.86
N PRO A 80 5.99 -11.18 -11.29
CA PRO A 80 7.15 -11.29 -12.19
C PRO A 80 7.03 -10.43 -13.45
N ALA A 81 5.89 -10.45 -14.12
CA ALA A 81 5.65 -9.63 -15.31
C ALA A 81 5.77 -8.11 -15.01
N THR A 82 5.24 -7.68 -13.87
CA THR A 82 5.36 -6.28 -13.42
C THR A 82 6.83 -5.93 -13.12
N TYR A 83 7.58 -6.85 -12.50
CA TYR A 83 9.00 -6.65 -12.25
C TYR A 83 9.78 -6.44 -13.56
N GLU A 84 9.54 -7.28 -14.56
CA GLU A 84 10.16 -7.17 -15.89
C GLU A 84 9.87 -5.82 -16.57
N GLU A 85 8.61 -5.34 -16.49
CA GLU A 85 8.26 -4.01 -17.00
C GLU A 85 9.02 -2.88 -16.29
N ILE A 86 9.18 -3.01 -14.96
CA ILE A 86 9.86 -2.00 -14.14
C ILE A 86 11.34 -1.94 -14.49
N ILE A 87 12.04 -3.06 -14.57
CA ILE A 87 13.49 -3.07 -14.87
C ILE A 87 13.80 -2.53 -16.26
N LYS A 88 12.94 -2.77 -17.25
CA LYS A 88 13.07 -2.18 -18.59
C LYS A 88 13.05 -0.64 -18.56
N ARG A 89 12.27 -0.05 -17.64
CA ARG A 89 12.13 1.42 -17.51
C ARG A 89 13.18 2.03 -16.56
N HIS A 90 13.69 1.25 -15.62
CA HIS A 90 14.55 1.72 -14.54
C HIS A 90 15.89 0.98 -14.54
N ARG A 91 16.81 1.38 -15.43
CA ARG A 91 18.13 0.75 -15.62
C ARG A 91 19.01 0.65 -14.37
N TYR A 92 18.68 1.36 -13.29
CA TYR A 92 19.42 1.26 -12.02
C TYR A 92 19.04 0.01 -11.20
N ILE A 93 17.95 -0.67 -11.55
CA ILE A 93 17.53 -1.94 -10.95
C ILE A 93 18.20 -3.05 -11.77
N LYS A 94 19.25 -3.65 -11.21
CA LYS A 94 20.15 -4.55 -11.97
C LYS A 94 20.07 -6.02 -11.55
N GLY A 95 19.36 -6.33 -10.46
CA GLY A 95 19.35 -7.68 -9.90
C GLY A 95 17.99 -8.36 -9.98
N SER A 96 17.91 -9.56 -9.39
CA SER A 96 16.69 -10.35 -9.34
C SER A 96 15.61 -9.73 -8.42
N GLY A 97 14.34 -9.86 -8.80
CA GLY A 97 13.18 -9.50 -7.98
C GLY A 97 13.08 -10.29 -6.66
N ASN A 98 13.83 -11.38 -6.51
CA ASN A 98 13.94 -12.13 -5.24
C ASN A 98 14.92 -11.47 -4.25
N SER A 99 15.81 -10.57 -4.73
CA SER A 99 16.69 -9.81 -3.85
C SER A 99 15.90 -8.75 -3.08
N PRO A 100 16.03 -8.67 -1.74
CA PRO A 100 15.35 -7.65 -0.94
C PRO A 100 15.56 -6.24 -1.46
N GLN A 101 16.79 -5.88 -1.80
CA GLN A 101 17.16 -4.57 -2.34
C GLN A 101 16.39 -4.24 -3.61
N TRP A 102 16.39 -5.15 -4.58
CA TRP A 102 15.81 -4.88 -5.89
C TRP A 102 14.30 -5.02 -5.89
N ASN A 103 13.75 -5.87 -5.03
CA ASN A 103 12.32 -5.98 -4.80
C ASN A 103 11.76 -4.67 -4.21
N ILE A 104 12.42 -4.10 -3.19
CA ILE A 104 12.05 -2.79 -2.61
C ILE A 104 12.19 -1.68 -3.66
N ALA A 105 13.31 -1.65 -4.40
CA ALA A 105 13.53 -0.66 -5.44
C ALA A 105 12.41 -0.68 -6.49
N ALA A 106 12.04 -1.87 -6.96
CA ALA A 106 10.99 -2.05 -7.95
C ALA A 106 9.61 -1.66 -7.39
N GLY A 107 9.28 -2.09 -6.17
CA GLY A 107 7.99 -1.75 -5.54
C GLY A 107 7.80 -0.24 -5.36
N ILE A 108 8.85 0.46 -4.91
CA ILE A 108 8.80 1.92 -4.76
C ILE A 108 8.73 2.61 -6.13
N SER A 109 9.44 2.12 -7.15
CA SER A 109 9.34 2.66 -8.51
C SER A 109 7.97 2.46 -9.12
N TYR A 110 7.35 1.31 -8.86
CA TYR A 110 5.98 1.04 -9.28
C TYR A 110 4.98 1.97 -8.58
N ASN A 111 5.13 2.17 -7.26
CA ASN A 111 4.33 3.17 -6.53
C ASN A 111 4.51 4.58 -7.12
N ARG A 112 5.73 4.98 -7.54
CA ARG A 112 5.95 6.27 -8.18
C ARG A 112 5.20 6.38 -9.52
N SER A 113 5.20 5.31 -10.31
CA SER A 113 4.46 5.30 -11.57
C SER A 113 2.95 5.45 -11.34
N ILE A 114 2.40 4.78 -10.33
CA ILE A 114 0.99 4.91 -9.93
C ILE A 114 0.69 6.31 -9.39
N TRP A 115 1.54 6.84 -8.49
CA TRP A 115 1.43 8.19 -7.95
C TRP A 115 1.31 9.26 -9.04
N ASN A 116 2.06 9.08 -10.13
CA ASN A 116 2.04 9.98 -11.27
C ASN A 116 0.75 9.91 -12.12
N LEU A 117 -0.07 8.87 -11.97
CA LEU A 117 -1.39 8.80 -12.62
C LEU A 117 -2.42 9.68 -11.91
N PHE A 118 -2.28 9.89 -10.60
CA PHE A 118 -3.22 10.63 -9.78
C PHE A 118 -2.72 12.03 -9.49
N LYS A 119 -2.63 12.88 -10.57
CA LYS A 119 -2.06 14.24 -10.52
C LYS A 119 -3.05 15.33 -10.11
N ALA A 120 -4.36 15.06 -10.17
CA ALA A 120 -5.37 16.02 -9.76
C ALA A 120 -5.10 16.52 -8.35
N ASP A 121 -5.46 17.76 -8.06
CA ASP A 121 -5.32 18.35 -6.74
C ASP A 121 -6.17 17.61 -5.74
N ARG A 122 -5.51 17.09 -4.71
CA ARG A 122 -6.13 16.31 -3.64
C ARG A 122 -5.25 16.30 -2.40
N PRO A 123 -5.81 16.05 -1.20
CA PRO A 123 -5.03 15.88 0.02
C PRO A 123 -3.92 14.82 -0.16
N PHE A 124 -2.75 15.07 0.41
CA PHE A 124 -1.60 14.15 0.33
C PHE A 124 -1.96 12.72 0.74
N GLN A 125 -2.74 12.59 1.83
CA GLN A 125 -3.17 11.27 2.31
C GLN A 125 -4.08 10.57 1.29
N ASP A 126 -4.96 11.28 0.62
CA ASP A 126 -5.81 10.70 -0.41
C ASP A 126 -4.97 10.21 -1.59
N ARG A 127 -3.97 10.99 -2.01
CA ARG A 127 -3.06 10.55 -3.08
C ARG A 127 -2.28 9.29 -2.71
N LEU A 128 -1.88 9.13 -1.44
CA LEU A 128 -1.31 7.88 -0.92
C LEU A 128 -2.31 6.73 -1.00
N ASN A 129 -3.54 6.96 -0.53
CA ASN A 129 -4.60 5.95 -0.54
C ASN A 129 -4.92 5.48 -1.97
N PHE A 130 -5.01 6.42 -2.94
CA PHE A 130 -5.14 6.09 -4.36
C PHE A 130 -3.97 5.25 -4.86
N THR A 131 -2.74 5.60 -4.45
CA THR A 131 -1.54 4.88 -4.86
C THR A 131 -1.54 3.45 -4.34
N PHE A 132 -1.80 3.26 -3.05
CA PHE A 132 -1.85 1.93 -2.44
C PHE A 132 -3.06 1.11 -2.89
N GLY A 133 -4.22 1.75 -3.02
CA GLY A 133 -5.41 1.09 -3.58
C GLY A 133 -5.18 0.60 -5.01
N ALA A 134 -4.53 1.41 -5.84
CA ALA A 134 -4.20 1.03 -7.22
C ALA A 134 -3.06 -0.01 -7.30
N TYR A 135 -2.16 -0.05 -6.33
CA TYR A 135 -1.15 -1.11 -6.21
C TYR A 135 -1.81 -2.47 -5.98
N ASN A 136 -2.78 -2.54 -5.07
CA ASN A 136 -3.48 -3.77 -4.71
C ASN A 136 -4.56 -4.16 -5.73
N ALA A 137 -5.52 -3.27 -6.00
CA ALA A 137 -6.66 -3.55 -6.88
C ALA A 137 -6.32 -3.48 -8.38
N GLY A 138 -5.16 -2.91 -8.72
CA GLY A 138 -4.83 -2.51 -10.09
C GLY A 138 -5.38 -1.13 -10.45
N LYS A 139 -4.54 -0.35 -11.15
CA LYS A 139 -4.85 1.04 -11.55
C LYS A 139 -6.17 1.19 -12.32
N GLY A 140 -6.49 0.22 -13.16
CA GLY A 140 -7.73 0.24 -13.96
C GLY A 140 -9.00 0.22 -13.11
N ASN A 141 -9.02 -0.53 -12.01
CA ASN A 141 -10.18 -0.61 -11.12
C ASN A 141 -10.38 0.69 -10.34
N ILE A 142 -9.30 1.31 -9.85
CA ILE A 142 -9.40 2.61 -9.18
C ILE A 142 -9.86 3.71 -10.14
N ILE A 143 -9.37 3.74 -11.39
CA ILE A 143 -9.84 4.69 -12.41
C ILE A 143 -11.34 4.46 -12.73
N LYS A 144 -11.79 3.20 -12.80
CA LYS A 144 -13.22 2.89 -12.99
C LYS A 144 -14.05 3.38 -11.79
N ALA A 145 -13.55 3.21 -10.56
CA ALA A 145 -14.21 3.72 -9.36
C ALA A 145 -14.29 5.25 -9.36
N GLN A 146 -13.22 5.98 -9.76
CA GLN A 146 -13.26 7.43 -9.94
C GLN A 146 -14.30 7.87 -10.97
N LYS A 147 -14.35 7.22 -12.13
CA LYS A 147 -15.36 7.53 -13.16
C LYS A 147 -16.78 7.31 -12.64
N ARG A 148 -16.97 6.28 -11.81
CA ARG A 148 -18.25 6.01 -11.18
C ARG A 148 -18.60 7.06 -10.13
N ALA A 149 -17.65 7.45 -9.27
CA ALA A 149 -17.81 8.52 -8.30
C ALA A 149 -18.30 9.81 -8.97
N LYS A 150 -17.61 10.24 -10.04
CA LYS A 150 -18.00 11.42 -10.83
C LYS A 150 -19.43 11.33 -11.36
N ARG A 151 -19.83 10.17 -11.91
CA ARG A 151 -21.21 9.96 -12.42
C ARG A 151 -22.25 9.95 -11.31
N SER A 152 -21.87 9.63 -10.08
CA SER A 152 -22.76 9.63 -8.89
C SER A 152 -22.76 10.98 -8.15
N GLY A 153 -22.18 12.06 -8.70
CA GLY A 153 -22.10 13.37 -8.06
C GLY A 153 -21.09 13.47 -6.91
N LEU A 154 -20.25 12.44 -6.73
CA LEU A 154 -19.21 12.43 -5.71
C LEU A 154 -17.91 13.06 -6.25
N ASN A 155 -17.10 13.64 -5.37
CA ASN A 155 -15.78 14.14 -5.76
C ASN A 155 -14.85 12.93 -6.08
N PRO A 156 -14.43 12.74 -7.37
CA PRO A 156 -13.65 11.59 -7.78
C PRO A 156 -12.20 11.63 -7.27
N ASP A 157 -11.77 12.75 -6.68
CA ASP A 157 -10.40 12.95 -6.20
C ASP A 157 -10.23 12.72 -4.70
N LEU A 158 -11.31 12.38 -3.99
CA LEU A 158 -11.31 11.97 -2.59
C LEU A 158 -11.35 10.45 -2.46
N TRP A 159 -10.54 9.91 -1.54
CA TRP A 159 -10.53 8.47 -1.26
C TRP A 159 -11.87 7.96 -0.72
N SER A 160 -12.56 8.77 0.09
CA SER A 160 -13.90 8.44 0.59
C SER A 160 -14.93 8.15 -0.52
N SER A 161 -14.78 8.77 -1.69
CA SER A 161 -15.60 8.48 -2.86
C SER A 161 -15.24 7.13 -3.50
N ILE A 162 -13.96 6.75 -3.44
CA ILE A 162 -13.49 5.44 -3.91
C ILE A 162 -14.01 4.33 -2.98
N GLU A 163 -13.99 4.54 -1.67
CA GLU A 163 -14.55 3.61 -0.68
C GLU A 163 -16.01 3.27 -0.98
N GLN A 164 -16.80 4.26 -1.40
CA GLN A 164 -18.20 4.08 -1.76
C GLN A 164 -18.41 3.41 -3.13
N THR A 165 -17.50 3.61 -4.06
CA THR A 165 -17.72 3.21 -5.46
C THR A 165 -16.94 1.98 -5.89
N LEU A 166 -15.83 1.65 -5.23
CA LEU A 166 -15.01 0.47 -5.54
C LEU A 166 -15.80 -0.83 -5.37
N PRO A 167 -16.69 -1.01 -4.36
CA PRO A 167 -17.54 -2.19 -4.27
C PRO A 167 -18.42 -2.44 -5.50
N LYS A 168 -18.83 -1.37 -6.16
CA LYS A 168 -19.62 -1.43 -7.40
C LYS A 168 -18.77 -1.73 -8.66
N VAL A 169 -17.44 -1.77 -8.52
CA VAL A 169 -16.49 -2.08 -9.61
C VAL A 169 -15.90 -3.48 -9.45
N THR A 170 -15.50 -3.87 -8.25
CA THR A 170 -14.77 -5.11 -7.97
C THR A 170 -15.53 -6.09 -7.09
N GLY A 171 -16.78 -5.76 -6.70
CA GLY A 171 -17.61 -6.63 -5.87
C GLY A 171 -16.92 -6.93 -4.52
N ARG A 172 -16.95 -8.20 -4.10
CA ARG A 172 -16.36 -8.67 -2.84
C ARG A 172 -14.86 -8.38 -2.70
N HIS A 173 -14.12 -8.26 -3.80
CA HIS A 173 -12.69 -7.98 -3.79
C HIS A 173 -12.36 -6.55 -3.35
N SER A 174 -13.34 -5.63 -3.35
CA SER A 174 -13.15 -4.27 -2.83
C SER A 174 -12.72 -4.26 -1.37
N LYS A 175 -13.29 -5.15 -0.55
CA LYS A 175 -12.97 -5.23 0.87
C LYS A 175 -11.48 -5.45 1.11
N GLU A 176 -10.86 -6.35 0.35
CA GLU A 176 -9.41 -6.60 0.44
C GLU A 176 -8.61 -5.32 0.23
N THR A 177 -8.95 -4.54 -0.81
CA THR A 177 -8.26 -3.31 -1.14
C THR A 177 -8.46 -2.22 -0.08
N LEU A 178 -9.68 -2.04 0.42
CA LEU A 178 -9.99 -1.04 1.45
C LEU A 178 -9.30 -1.38 2.78
N ASP A 179 -9.36 -2.64 3.18
CA ASP A 179 -8.66 -3.14 4.37
C ASP A 179 -7.13 -2.98 4.23
N TYR A 180 -6.58 -3.22 3.03
CA TYR A 180 -5.16 -3.05 2.74
C TYR A 180 -4.70 -1.60 2.93
N VAL A 181 -5.43 -0.63 2.38
CA VAL A 181 -5.11 0.80 2.53
C VAL A 181 -5.19 1.22 4.00
N THR A 182 -6.24 0.82 4.70
CA THR A 182 -6.43 1.08 6.13
C THR A 182 -5.29 0.46 6.96
N LYS A 183 -4.92 -0.78 6.67
CA LYS A 183 -3.83 -1.49 7.35
C LYS A 183 -2.48 -0.78 7.18
N ILE A 184 -2.14 -0.31 5.97
CA ILE A 184 -0.91 0.44 5.73
C ILE A 184 -0.89 1.72 6.56
N LYS A 185 -2.00 2.46 6.61
CA LYS A 185 -2.13 3.68 7.41
C LYS A 185 -1.87 3.40 8.90
N SER A 186 -2.50 2.37 9.46
CA SER A 186 -2.34 1.97 10.86
C SER A 186 -0.89 1.55 11.16
N ILE A 187 -0.27 0.75 10.30
CA ILE A 187 1.14 0.33 10.46
C ILE A 187 2.05 1.55 10.44
N LYS A 188 1.86 2.47 9.48
CA LYS A 188 2.70 3.67 9.35
C LYS A 188 2.66 4.55 10.60
N GLN A 189 1.53 4.65 11.30
CA GLN A 189 1.41 5.44 12.53
C GLN A 189 2.26 4.88 13.68
N ILE A 190 2.54 3.58 13.67
CA ILE A 190 3.31 2.88 14.70
C ILE A 190 4.83 2.90 14.42
N LEU A 191 5.22 3.00 13.14
CA LEU A 191 6.62 3.05 12.73
C LEU A 191 7.29 4.37 13.14
N ARG A 192 8.51 4.24 13.74
CA ARG A 192 9.35 5.33 14.24
C ARG A 192 10.68 5.38 13.48
#